data_1792867357c121799a5728b21c031eab
#
_entry.id   1792867357c121799a5728b21c031eab
#
_cell.length_a   1.000
_cell.length_b   1.000
_cell.length_c   1.000
_cell.angle_alpha   90.00
_cell.angle_beta   90.00
_cell.angle_gamma   90.00
#
_symmetry.space_group_name_H-M   'P 1'
#
loop_
_entity.id
_entity.type
_entity.pdbx_description
1 polymer ?
#
loop_
_entity_poly.entity_id
_entity_poly.type
_entity_poly.pdbx_seq_one_letter_code
_entity_poly.pdbx_strand_id
1 'polypeptide(L)'
;MIDRAKLAGRFPPRVRAKELWRVAPEYLKQAQDDATLLAIRDQERAGLDIVTDGEMRRESYSNRFATALEGVDVDNPGTALDRSGHPNPVPRVTGKVRRRHAVEVEDVKFLRANTDRMIKMTVPGPFTMSQQAQNDFYKDEEEMAFDYAAAVNAEIKDLFAAGADIVQIDEPYMQARPEKARKHGLKALNAALDG
;
A
#
# COMPACT_ATOMS: atom_id res chain seq x y z
N MET A 1 -14.63 -9.93 5.99
CA MET A 1 -15.23 -8.68 5.48
C MET A 1 -15.26 -8.60 3.95
N ILE A 2 -14.28 -9.13 3.24
CA ILE A 2 -14.26 -9.13 1.76
C ILE A 2 -15.13 -10.24 1.19
N ASP A 3 -15.93 -9.94 0.18
CA ASP A 3 -16.75 -10.92 -0.53
C ASP A 3 -15.90 -11.74 -1.51
N ARG A 4 -15.48 -12.92 -1.09
CA ARG A 4 -14.65 -13.81 -1.90
C ARG A 4 -15.35 -14.29 -3.17
N ALA A 5 -16.66 -14.30 -3.22
CA ALA A 5 -17.40 -14.70 -4.44
C ALA A 5 -17.24 -13.67 -5.57
N LYS A 6 -16.90 -12.43 -5.24
CA LYS A 6 -16.59 -11.37 -6.23
C LYS A 6 -15.12 -11.38 -6.67
N LEU A 7 -14.29 -12.26 -6.09
CA LEU A 7 -12.90 -12.41 -6.46
C LEU A 7 -12.79 -13.44 -7.59
N ALA A 8 -12.58 -12.97 -8.81
CA ALA A 8 -12.32 -13.86 -9.94
C ALA A 8 -10.83 -14.24 -9.97
N GLY A 9 -10.54 -15.54 -9.93
CA GLY A 9 -9.19 -16.06 -10.04
C GLY A 9 -8.34 -15.98 -8.76
N ARG A 10 -7.07 -16.39 -8.87
CA ARG A 10 -6.12 -16.46 -7.74
C ARG A 10 -5.71 -15.08 -7.21
N PHE A 11 -5.66 -14.10 -8.08
CA PHE A 11 -5.33 -12.70 -7.78
C PHE A 11 -6.39 -11.80 -8.39
N PRO A 12 -7.46 -11.49 -7.66
CA PRO A 12 -8.52 -10.63 -8.18
C PRO A 12 -8.00 -9.22 -8.43
N PRO A 13 -8.56 -8.51 -9.40
CA PRO A 13 -8.29 -7.09 -9.59
C PRO A 13 -8.69 -6.35 -8.32
N ARG A 14 -7.71 -5.70 -7.69
CA ARG A 14 -7.89 -4.97 -6.43
C ARG A 14 -7.85 -3.45 -6.61
N VAL A 15 -7.78 -3.01 -7.85
CA VAL A 15 -7.92 -1.59 -8.16
C VAL A 15 -9.39 -1.22 -7.98
N ARG A 16 -9.68 -0.25 -7.11
CA ARG A 16 -11.06 0.15 -6.75
C ARG A 16 -11.93 -0.99 -6.21
N ALA A 17 -11.45 -1.70 -5.23
CA ALA A 17 -12.15 -2.85 -4.67
C ALA A 17 -13.24 -2.51 -3.62
N LYS A 18 -13.80 -1.30 -3.63
CA LYS A 18 -14.83 -0.87 -2.65
C LYS A 18 -16.05 -1.79 -2.63
N GLU A 19 -16.45 -2.31 -3.78
CA GLU A 19 -17.56 -3.25 -3.94
C GLU A 19 -17.28 -4.64 -3.37
N LEU A 20 -16.04 -4.94 -2.99
CA LEU A 20 -15.69 -6.21 -2.36
C LEU A 20 -16.08 -6.29 -0.88
N TRP A 21 -16.35 -5.16 -0.25
CA TRP A 21 -16.78 -5.13 1.14
C TRP A 21 -18.21 -5.66 1.29
N ARG A 22 -18.40 -6.59 2.24
CA ARG A 22 -19.75 -7.15 2.55
C ARG A 22 -20.58 -6.26 3.45
N VAL A 23 -20.00 -5.21 3.96
CA VAL A 23 -20.60 -4.29 4.91
C VAL A 23 -21.09 -3.08 4.14
N ALA A 24 -22.30 -2.61 4.43
CA ALA A 24 -22.84 -1.40 3.84
C ALA A 24 -21.93 -0.20 4.15
N PRO A 25 -21.79 0.77 3.23
CA PRO A 25 -20.84 1.86 3.36
C PRO A 25 -20.95 2.65 4.67
N GLU A 26 -22.15 2.85 5.17
CA GLU A 26 -22.42 3.57 6.44
C GLU A 26 -21.86 2.87 7.67
N TYR A 27 -21.69 1.54 7.64
CA TYR A 27 -21.13 0.74 8.73
C TYR A 27 -19.69 0.30 8.48
N LEU A 28 -19.15 0.58 7.30
CA LEU A 28 -17.83 0.05 6.90
C LEU A 28 -16.73 0.49 7.85
N LYS A 29 -16.71 1.77 8.22
CA LYS A 29 -15.70 2.28 9.15
C LYS A 29 -15.74 1.54 10.49
N GLN A 30 -16.93 1.40 11.08
CA GLN A 30 -17.08 0.68 12.35
C GLN A 30 -16.64 -0.77 12.24
N ALA A 31 -17.02 -1.48 11.18
CA ALA A 31 -16.62 -2.86 10.96
C ALA A 31 -15.10 -3.02 10.76
N GLN A 32 -14.45 -2.04 10.15
CA GLN A 32 -12.99 -1.99 10.02
C GLN A 32 -12.32 -1.71 11.37
N ASP A 33 -12.87 -0.79 12.16
CA ASP A 33 -12.40 -0.51 13.53
C ASP A 33 -12.47 -1.79 14.39
N ASP A 34 -13.61 -2.47 14.41
CA ASP A 34 -13.81 -3.71 15.17
C ASP A 34 -12.85 -4.82 14.73
N ALA A 35 -12.66 -5.00 13.41
CA ALA A 35 -11.74 -6.00 12.88
C ALA A 35 -10.27 -5.67 13.21
N THR A 36 -9.90 -4.39 13.21
CA THR A 36 -8.56 -3.95 13.61
C THR A 36 -8.32 -4.23 15.10
N LEU A 37 -9.31 -3.94 15.97
CA LEU A 37 -9.23 -4.27 17.39
C LEU A 37 -9.03 -5.76 17.61
N LEU A 38 -9.76 -6.61 16.91
CA LEU A 38 -9.59 -8.07 17.00
C LEU A 38 -8.19 -8.49 16.56
N ALA A 39 -7.67 -7.93 15.46
CA ALA A 39 -6.33 -8.23 15.00
C ALA A 39 -5.25 -7.81 16.01
N ILE A 40 -5.39 -6.63 16.64
CA ILE A 40 -4.48 -6.18 17.70
C ILE A 40 -4.53 -7.16 18.89
N ARG A 41 -5.74 -7.50 19.38
CA ARG A 41 -5.90 -8.40 20.53
C ARG A 41 -5.35 -9.80 20.27
N ASP A 42 -5.53 -10.34 19.08
CA ASP A 42 -4.98 -11.64 18.72
C ASP A 42 -3.45 -11.64 18.70
N GLN A 43 -2.82 -10.57 18.21
CA GLN A 43 -1.38 -10.38 18.24
C GLN A 43 -0.85 -10.26 19.68
N GLU A 44 -1.50 -9.43 20.52
CA GLU A 44 -1.15 -9.30 21.95
C GLU A 44 -1.28 -10.64 22.70
N ARG A 45 -2.37 -11.40 22.48
CA ARG A 45 -2.60 -12.73 23.09
C ARG A 45 -1.58 -13.76 22.61
N ALA A 46 -1.10 -13.65 21.37
CA ALA A 46 -0.01 -14.46 20.85
C ALA A 46 1.36 -14.09 21.43
N GLY A 47 1.45 -13.02 22.23
CA GLY A 47 2.68 -12.58 22.87
C GLY A 47 3.63 -11.81 21.97
N LEU A 48 3.13 -11.18 20.87
CA LEU A 48 3.96 -10.37 19.99
C LEU A 48 4.34 -9.04 20.66
N ASP A 49 5.61 -8.68 20.60
CA ASP A 49 6.13 -7.42 21.12
C ASP A 49 5.83 -6.23 20.19
N ILE A 50 5.74 -6.50 18.88
CA ILE A 50 5.43 -5.52 17.84
C ILE A 50 4.13 -5.93 17.18
N VAL A 51 3.14 -5.05 17.19
CA VAL A 51 1.82 -5.31 16.61
C VAL A 51 1.54 -4.41 15.41
N THR A 52 0.62 -4.86 14.55
CA THR A 52 0.19 -4.13 13.34
C THR A 52 -1.33 -3.96 13.36
N ASP A 53 -1.86 -3.15 12.44
CA ASP A 53 -3.29 -3.02 12.20
C ASP A 53 -3.93 -4.27 11.53
N GLY A 54 -3.13 -5.28 11.20
CA GLY A 54 -3.56 -6.48 10.48
C GLY A 54 -4.04 -6.22 9.05
N GLU A 55 -3.80 -5.03 8.53
CA GLU A 55 -4.27 -4.55 7.21
C GLU A 55 -5.81 -4.64 7.04
N MET A 56 -6.55 -4.58 8.16
CA MET A 56 -8.01 -4.81 8.17
C MET A 56 -8.81 -3.77 7.39
N ARG A 57 -8.23 -2.60 7.11
CA ARG A 57 -8.87 -1.50 6.38
C ARG A 57 -8.53 -1.47 4.89
N ARG A 58 -7.65 -2.38 4.45
CA ARG A 58 -7.09 -2.37 3.10
C ARG A 58 -7.53 -3.59 2.30
N GLU A 59 -8.04 -3.39 1.09
CA GLU A 59 -8.29 -4.45 0.12
C GLU A 59 -6.99 -4.94 -0.52
N SER A 60 -6.00 -4.06 -0.58
CA SER A 60 -4.64 -4.31 -1.04
C SER A 60 -3.69 -3.28 -0.43
N TYR A 61 -2.60 -3.74 0.18
CA TYR A 61 -1.63 -2.84 0.80
C TYR A 61 -0.99 -1.85 -0.18
N SER A 62 -0.72 -2.28 -1.42
CA SER A 62 -0.08 -1.45 -2.43
C SER A 62 -1.06 -0.60 -3.23
N ASN A 63 -2.21 -1.17 -3.64
CA ASN A 63 -3.16 -0.45 -4.47
C ASN A 63 -3.89 0.65 -3.70
N ARG A 64 -4.18 0.45 -2.40
CA ARG A 64 -4.75 1.51 -1.57
C ARG A 64 -3.86 2.75 -1.56
N PHE A 65 -2.55 2.58 -1.38
CA PHE A 65 -1.61 3.69 -1.40
C PHE A 65 -1.50 4.30 -2.81
N ALA A 66 -1.24 3.48 -3.82
CA ALA A 66 -1.05 3.94 -5.20
C ALA A 66 -2.28 4.69 -5.76
N THR A 67 -3.49 4.21 -5.47
CA THR A 67 -4.74 4.84 -5.96
C THR A 67 -5.15 6.09 -5.18
N ALA A 68 -4.51 6.38 -4.05
CA ALA A 68 -4.71 7.62 -3.30
C ALA A 68 -3.82 8.78 -3.81
N LEU A 69 -2.89 8.49 -4.74
CA LEU A 69 -1.98 9.49 -5.29
C LEU A 69 -2.59 10.18 -6.52
N GLU A 70 -2.23 11.45 -6.71
CA GLU A 70 -2.48 12.12 -8.00
C GLU A 70 -1.70 11.47 -9.13
N GLY A 71 -2.18 11.66 -10.36
CA GLY A 71 -1.57 11.10 -11.56
C GLY A 71 -1.97 9.65 -11.84
N VAL A 72 -2.78 9.06 -10.98
CA VAL A 72 -3.31 7.68 -11.15
C VAL A 72 -4.78 7.72 -11.54
N ASP A 73 -5.12 7.13 -12.69
CA ASP A 73 -6.49 6.94 -13.14
C ASP A 73 -7.09 5.70 -12.46
N VAL A 74 -7.94 5.94 -11.48
CA VAL A 74 -8.59 4.87 -10.71
C VAL A 74 -9.84 4.31 -11.39
N ASP A 75 -10.36 5.00 -12.40
CA ASP A 75 -11.58 4.62 -13.11
C ASP A 75 -11.29 3.69 -14.28
N ASN A 76 -10.11 3.81 -14.88
CA ASN A 76 -9.67 3.02 -16.02
C ASN A 76 -8.37 2.29 -15.69
N PRO A 77 -8.44 1.14 -14.99
CA PRO A 77 -7.26 0.35 -14.63
C PRO A 77 -6.42 -0.01 -15.86
N GLY A 78 -5.12 -0.04 -15.66
CA GLY A 78 -4.17 -0.53 -16.64
C GLY A 78 -3.91 -2.03 -16.50
N THR A 79 -2.94 -2.53 -17.26
CA THR A 79 -2.46 -3.91 -17.19
C THR A 79 -0.95 -3.93 -17.09
N ALA A 80 -0.41 -4.71 -16.17
CA ALA A 80 1.01 -5.02 -16.08
C ALA A 80 1.22 -6.50 -15.77
N LEU A 81 2.43 -6.97 -15.99
CA LEU A 81 2.77 -8.36 -15.64
C LEU A 81 2.98 -8.46 -14.13
N ASP A 82 2.36 -9.45 -13.50
CA ASP A 82 2.62 -9.79 -12.11
C ASP A 82 4.04 -10.37 -11.91
N ARG A 83 4.37 -10.79 -10.68
CA ARG A 83 5.67 -11.39 -10.36
C ARG A 83 5.93 -12.72 -11.07
N SER A 84 4.87 -13.38 -11.53
CA SER A 84 4.93 -14.66 -12.24
C SER A 84 4.84 -14.50 -13.76
N GLY A 85 4.78 -13.26 -14.26
CA GLY A 85 4.72 -12.96 -15.69
C GLY A 85 3.32 -13.01 -16.30
N HIS A 86 2.26 -13.06 -15.50
CA HIS A 86 0.89 -13.04 -16.00
C HIS A 86 0.30 -11.63 -16.03
N PRO A 87 -0.50 -11.27 -17.04
CA PRO A 87 -1.23 -10.00 -17.07
C PRO A 87 -2.15 -9.86 -15.86
N ASN A 88 -2.10 -8.72 -15.21
CA ASN A 88 -2.90 -8.40 -14.04
C ASN A 88 -3.38 -6.95 -14.09
N PRO A 89 -4.63 -6.64 -13.73
CA PRO A 89 -5.09 -5.26 -13.58
C PRO A 89 -4.29 -4.52 -12.52
N VAL A 90 -3.84 -3.32 -12.86
CA VAL A 90 -2.98 -2.47 -12.02
C VAL A 90 -3.44 -1.01 -12.09
N PRO A 91 -3.01 -0.14 -11.16
CA PRO A 91 -3.16 1.29 -11.30
C PRO A 91 -2.58 1.80 -12.61
N ARG A 92 -3.27 2.74 -13.26
CA ARG A 92 -2.83 3.36 -14.51
C ARG A 92 -2.31 4.76 -14.25
N VAL A 93 -1.06 5.01 -14.56
CA VAL A 93 -0.40 6.31 -14.36
C VAL A 93 -0.56 7.14 -15.62
N THR A 94 -1.40 8.17 -15.55
CA THR A 94 -1.73 9.08 -16.67
C THR A 94 -1.23 10.50 -16.43
N GLY A 95 -0.59 10.77 -15.30
CA GLY A 95 -0.06 12.07 -14.93
C GLY A 95 1.09 11.95 -13.93
N LYS A 96 1.66 13.09 -13.51
CA LYS A 96 2.74 13.10 -12.53
C LYS A 96 2.23 12.58 -11.18
N VAL A 97 2.88 11.54 -10.65
CA VAL A 97 2.56 10.96 -9.33
C VAL A 97 2.92 11.95 -8.23
N ARG A 98 1.95 12.25 -7.35
CA ARG A 98 2.14 13.13 -6.19
C ARG A 98 1.24 12.72 -5.04
N ARG A 99 1.78 12.77 -3.83
CA ARG A 99 1.00 12.64 -2.61
C ARG A 99 0.44 14.01 -2.19
N ARG A 100 -0.88 14.12 -2.08
CA ARG A 100 -1.57 15.36 -1.65
C ARG A 100 -2.01 15.33 -0.19
N HIS A 101 -2.23 14.15 0.35
CA HIS A 101 -2.67 13.94 1.73
C HIS A 101 -2.09 12.63 2.26
N ALA A 102 -2.07 12.50 3.57
CA ALA A 102 -1.70 11.26 4.25
C ALA A 102 -2.68 10.14 3.91
N VAL A 103 -2.18 8.93 3.73
CA VAL A 103 -2.98 7.76 3.33
C VAL A 103 -3.25 6.83 4.51
N GLU A 104 -2.22 6.52 5.31
CA GLU A 104 -2.27 5.52 6.38
C GLU A 104 -2.19 6.16 7.80
N VAL A 105 -2.07 7.48 7.91
CA VAL A 105 -1.88 8.19 9.20
C VAL A 105 -3.02 7.93 10.17
N GLU A 106 -4.28 7.92 9.71
CA GLU A 106 -5.42 7.65 10.59
C GLU A 106 -5.42 6.19 11.09
N ASP A 107 -4.88 5.26 10.30
CA ASP A 107 -4.73 3.87 10.72
C ASP A 107 -3.66 3.73 11.81
N VAL A 108 -2.54 4.48 11.71
CA VAL A 108 -1.51 4.55 12.76
C VAL A 108 -2.07 5.16 14.05
N LYS A 109 -2.80 6.26 13.97
CA LYS A 109 -3.44 6.88 15.15
C LYS A 109 -4.39 5.91 15.83
N PHE A 110 -5.20 5.19 15.05
CA PHE A 110 -6.10 4.19 15.60
C PHE A 110 -5.34 3.03 16.25
N LEU A 111 -4.31 2.51 15.61
CA LEU A 111 -3.45 1.45 16.13
C LEU A 111 -2.80 1.91 17.45
N ARG A 112 -2.18 3.10 17.48
CA ARG A 112 -1.54 3.65 18.67
C ARG A 112 -2.51 3.85 19.84
N ALA A 113 -3.73 4.27 19.57
CA ALA A 113 -4.74 4.47 20.61
C ALA A 113 -5.27 3.17 21.24
N ASN A 114 -4.99 2.02 20.64
CA ASN A 114 -5.57 0.73 21.04
C ASN A 114 -4.55 -0.31 21.52
N THR A 115 -3.28 0.05 21.67
CA THR A 115 -2.25 -0.82 22.24
C THR A 115 -1.10 -0.03 22.86
N ASP A 116 -0.52 -0.58 23.95
CA ASP A 116 0.71 -0.07 24.57
C ASP A 116 1.98 -0.76 24.00
N ARG A 117 1.83 -1.72 23.09
CA ARG A 117 2.94 -2.39 22.40
C ARG A 117 3.62 -1.44 21.40
N MET A 118 4.83 -1.81 20.97
CA MET A 118 5.42 -1.19 19.80
C MET A 118 4.52 -1.44 18.57
N ILE A 119 4.34 -0.43 17.75
CA ILE A 119 3.50 -0.55 16.56
C ILE A 119 4.31 -0.43 15.26
N LYS A 120 3.92 -1.23 14.29
CA LYS A 120 4.51 -1.23 12.96
C LYS A 120 3.44 -1.01 11.90
N MET A 121 3.69 -0.06 10.99
CA MET A 121 2.89 0.16 9.79
C MET A 121 3.65 -0.31 8.56
N THR A 122 2.96 -1.02 7.67
CA THR A 122 3.52 -1.47 6.39
C THR A 122 3.06 -0.57 5.26
N VAL A 123 4.00 -0.12 4.43
CA VAL A 123 3.75 0.67 3.22
C VAL A 123 4.37 -0.01 1.99
N PRO A 124 3.82 0.17 0.79
CA PRO A 124 4.44 -0.36 -0.43
C PRO A 124 5.70 0.44 -0.78
N GLY A 125 6.71 -0.26 -1.27
CA GLY A 125 7.92 0.38 -1.75
C GLY A 125 7.74 1.01 -3.14
N PRO A 126 8.53 2.06 -3.43
CA PRO A 126 8.40 2.84 -4.67
C PRO A 126 8.69 2.01 -5.93
N PHE A 127 9.66 1.11 -5.87
CA PHE A 127 9.97 0.25 -7.00
C PHE A 127 8.82 -0.74 -7.25
N THR A 128 8.29 -1.37 -6.21
CA THR A 128 7.12 -2.27 -6.33
C THR A 128 5.93 -1.55 -6.96
N MET A 129 5.60 -0.34 -6.52
CA MET A 129 4.51 0.43 -7.12
C MET A 129 4.76 0.76 -8.59
N SER A 130 5.99 1.14 -8.95
CA SER A 130 6.34 1.41 -10.35
C SER A 130 6.23 0.18 -11.24
N GLN A 131 6.50 -1.01 -10.70
CA GLN A 131 6.37 -2.28 -11.45
C GLN A 131 4.93 -2.83 -11.48
N GLN A 132 4.09 -2.38 -10.54
CA GLN A 132 2.66 -2.69 -10.48
C GLN A 132 1.79 -1.56 -11.04
N ALA A 133 2.28 -0.81 -12.00
CA ALA A 133 1.55 0.25 -12.66
C ALA A 133 1.67 0.12 -14.18
N GLN A 134 0.62 0.50 -14.91
CA GLN A 134 0.75 0.83 -16.33
C GLN A 134 1.19 2.27 -16.44
N ASN A 135 2.34 2.50 -17.07
CA ASN A 135 2.90 3.85 -17.25
C ASN A 135 2.50 4.40 -18.62
N ASP A 136 1.61 5.37 -18.64
CA ASP A 136 1.19 6.11 -19.85
C ASP A 136 1.67 7.58 -19.83
N PHE A 137 2.48 7.99 -18.83
CA PHE A 137 2.90 9.38 -18.67
C PHE A 137 4.42 9.58 -18.71
N TYR A 138 5.16 8.80 -17.91
CA TYR A 138 6.60 8.98 -17.79
C TYR A 138 7.36 8.40 -18.98
N LYS A 139 8.44 9.07 -19.39
CA LYS A 139 9.31 8.58 -20.48
C LYS A 139 10.13 7.36 -20.07
N ASP A 140 10.45 7.23 -18.78
CA ASP A 140 11.13 6.06 -18.24
C ASP A 140 10.59 5.65 -16.86
N GLU A 141 10.88 4.41 -16.49
CA GLU A 141 10.44 3.83 -15.22
C GLU A 141 11.20 4.40 -14.01
N GLU A 142 12.43 4.89 -14.20
CA GLU A 142 13.24 5.45 -13.12
C GLU A 142 12.63 6.75 -12.61
N GLU A 143 12.19 7.65 -13.50
CA GLU A 143 11.51 8.88 -13.13
C GLU A 143 10.22 8.61 -12.34
N MET A 144 9.41 7.66 -12.82
CA MET A 144 8.19 7.23 -12.12
C MET A 144 8.50 6.66 -10.73
N ALA A 145 9.53 5.83 -10.60
CA ALA A 145 9.94 5.25 -9.33
C ALA A 145 10.40 6.32 -8.32
N PHE A 146 11.06 7.39 -8.77
CA PHE A 146 11.45 8.51 -7.90
C PHE A 146 10.27 9.37 -7.44
N ASP A 147 9.27 9.60 -8.29
CA ASP A 147 8.05 10.31 -7.85
C ASP A 147 7.25 9.46 -6.83
N TYR A 148 7.20 8.13 -7.00
CA TYR A 148 6.69 7.23 -5.96
C TYR A 148 7.54 7.28 -4.68
N ALA A 149 8.86 7.36 -4.80
CA ALA A 149 9.76 7.46 -3.63
C ALA A 149 9.51 8.73 -2.82
N ALA A 150 9.30 9.86 -3.49
CA ALA A 150 8.94 11.11 -2.82
C ALA A 150 7.60 11.00 -2.07
N ALA A 151 6.61 10.32 -2.66
CA ALA A 151 5.33 10.08 -2.00
C ALA A 151 5.45 9.17 -0.77
N VAL A 152 6.23 8.08 -0.88
CA VAL A 152 6.48 7.15 0.22
C VAL A 152 7.28 7.83 1.34
N ASN A 153 8.32 8.60 1.02
CA ASN A 153 9.11 9.35 2.01
C ASN A 153 8.23 10.29 2.83
N ALA A 154 7.37 11.07 2.16
CA ALA A 154 6.45 11.97 2.85
C ALA A 154 5.46 11.20 3.76
N GLU A 155 4.98 10.03 3.32
CA GLU A 155 4.11 9.19 4.15
C GLU A 155 4.85 8.67 5.37
N ILE A 156 6.05 8.12 5.21
CA ILE A 156 6.88 7.59 6.31
C ILE A 156 7.08 8.65 7.40
N LYS A 157 7.41 9.88 7.03
CA LYS A 157 7.59 10.99 7.98
C LYS A 157 6.32 11.28 8.76
N ASP A 158 5.17 11.31 8.08
CA ASP A 158 3.87 11.52 8.72
C ASP A 158 3.45 10.34 9.61
N LEU A 159 3.78 9.10 9.24
CA LEU A 159 3.51 7.91 10.06
C LEU A 159 4.30 7.93 11.38
N PHE A 160 5.59 8.29 11.34
CA PHE A 160 6.38 8.48 12.56
C PHE A 160 5.83 9.64 13.41
N ALA A 161 5.47 10.77 12.79
CA ALA A 161 4.85 11.89 13.50
C ALA A 161 3.48 11.50 14.11
N ALA A 162 2.77 10.54 13.54
CA ALA A 162 1.51 10.00 14.08
C ALA A 162 1.69 8.96 15.19
N GLY A 163 2.92 8.54 15.49
CA GLY A 163 3.25 7.65 16.60
C GLY A 163 3.60 6.20 16.20
N ALA A 164 3.93 5.94 14.93
CA ALA A 164 4.51 4.66 14.54
C ALA A 164 5.92 4.51 15.14
N ASP A 165 6.21 3.34 15.73
CA ASP A 165 7.56 3.02 16.19
C ASP A 165 8.41 2.45 15.05
N ILE A 166 7.78 1.76 14.10
CA ILE A 166 8.43 1.13 12.94
C ILE A 166 7.57 1.37 11.70
N VAL A 167 8.22 1.69 10.58
CA VAL A 167 7.60 1.65 9.26
C VAL A 167 8.34 0.62 8.41
N GLN A 168 7.59 -0.37 7.92
CA GLN A 168 8.11 -1.42 7.04
C GLN A 168 7.81 -1.07 5.58
N ILE A 169 8.83 -1.04 4.73
CA ILE A 169 8.66 -0.86 3.29
C ILE A 169 8.74 -2.23 2.62
N ASP A 170 7.70 -2.63 1.92
CA ASP A 170 7.64 -3.90 1.19
C ASP A 170 8.01 -3.74 -0.28
N GLU A 171 9.08 -4.43 -0.70
CA GLU A 171 9.61 -4.39 -2.07
C GLU A 171 9.67 -5.79 -2.74
N PRO A 172 8.54 -6.50 -2.86
CA PRO A 172 8.53 -7.86 -3.40
C PRO A 172 8.95 -7.94 -4.88
N TYR A 173 8.84 -6.84 -5.64
CA TYR A 173 9.27 -6.82 -7.03
C TYR A 173 10.78 -6.73 -7.21
N MET A 174 11.55 -6.35 -6.19
CA MET A 174 13.01 -6.39 -6.26
C MET A 174 13.53 -7.81 -6.49
N GLN A 175 12.93 -8.79 -5.81
CA GLN A 175 13.24 -10.20 -6.04
C GLN A 175 12.80 -10.68 -7.42
N ALA A 176 11.61 -10.28 -7.86
CA ALA A 176 11.04 -10.74 -9.14
C ALA A 176 11.72 -10.10 -10.37
N ARG A 177 12.33 -8.93 -10.21
CA ARG A 177 12.97 -8.15 -11.29
C ARG A 177 14.33 -7.60 -10.86
N PRO A 178 15.30 -8.47 -10.53
CA PRO A 178 16.55 -8.06 -9.90
C PRO A 178 17.41 -7.12 -10.75
N GLU A 179 17.35 -7.24 -12.07
CA GLU A 179 18.09 -6.36 -12.98
C GLU A 179 17.60 -4.91 -12.93
N LYS A 180 16.26 -4.71 -13.01
CA LYS A 180 15.64 -3.39 -12.87
C LYS A 180 15.85 -2.84 -11.46
N ALA A 181 15.76 -3.70 -10.43
CA ALA A 181 16.01 -3.32 -9.06
C ALA A 181 17.42 -2.76 -8.87
N ARG A 182 18.45 -3.40 -9.44
CA ARG A 182 19.82 -2.88 -9.42
C ARG A 182 19.98 -1.59 -10.20
N LYS A 183 19.28 -1.45 -11.33
CA LYS A 183 19.38 -0.27 -12.20
C LYS A 183 18.85 0.99 -11.50
N HIS A 184 17.64 0.94 -10.95
CA HIS A 184 16.98 2.11 -10.34
C HIS A 184 16.19 1.81 -9.04
N GLY A 185 15.79 0.57 -8.79
CA GLY A 185 14.97 0.23 -7.62
C GLY A 185 15.64 0.55 -6.29
N LEU A 186 16.93 0.21 -6.13
CA LEU A 186 17.70 0.51 -4.92
C LEU A 186 17.87 2.02 -4.70
N LYS A 187 18.04 2.79 -5.77
CA LYS A 187 18.13 4.25 -5.69
C LYS A 187 16.80 4.85 -5.23
N ALA A 188 15.67 4.37 -5.79
CA ALA A 188 14.33 4.82 -5.41
C ALA A 188 14.03 4.46 -3.94
N LEU A 189 14.40 3.25 -3.49
CA LEU A 189 14.26 2.87 -2.09
C LEU A 189 15.07 3.78 -1.16
N ASN A 190 16.33 4.06 -1.50
CA ASN A 190 17.16 4.98 -0.71
C ASN A 190 16.56 6.40 -0.68
N ALA A 191 15.99 6.88 -1.78
CA ALA A 191 15.31 8.18 -1.81
C ALA A 191 14.04 8.19 -0.92
N ALA A 192 13.34 7.06 -0.82
CA ALA A 192 12.19 6.93 0.09
C ALA A 192 12.59 6.91 1.57
N LEU A 193 13.86 6.65 1.88
CA LEU A 193 14.41 6.60 3.24
C LEU A 193 15.17 7.89 3.64
N ASP A 194 15.20 8.89 2.77
CA ASP A 194 15.97 10.13 3.01
C ASP A 194 15.35 10.97 4.13
N GLY A 195 16.15 11.29 5.17
CA GLY A 195 15.75 12.10 6.33
C GLY A 195 14.86 11.41 7.30
#